data_6191d15a30a5d3845ceef3d28fd7b91b
#
_entry.id   6191d15a30a5d3845ceef3d28fd7b91b
#
_cell.length_a   1.000
_cell.length_b   1.000
_cell.length_c   1.000
_cell.angle_alpha   90.00
_cell.angle_beta   90.00
_cell.angle_gamma   90.00
#
_symmetry.space_group_name_H-M   'P 1'
#
loop_
_entity.id
_entity.type
_entity.pdbx_description
1 polymer ?
#
loop_
_entity_poly.entity_id
_entity_poly.type
_entity_poly.pdbx_seq_one_letter_code
_entity_poly.pdbx_strand_id
1 'polypeptide(L)'
;MKRRDFLKTATGALALGIVGPRINLIAADAPAVAAPQRWYKGNIHCHSHWSDGRDLPEVVVDAYKKRGYEFFSLTDHNILHQPELRFTGFGMNYTPSDLKFFDGETSFWKRISPSYAWPNLVEEDVKRAQQIFGEDSVKLKETKEGVYVRMQTEDELSSLFEEKGKFLLIPGFEMTAQNVHVNLLNVDKMFFIEDPSIKNLVAATYDKTLETYADADKPYLYTLNHPMWQYYNIQPSYVLERPGIRFMEVTNNNTSWQYLPEAWTPEQLWDIVNACRAKNDQPLLYATGTDDSHGVFRDDYAPFHSWTRVRADALEIDAIFDAMNKGASYISTGLEFAHIRFDGKTLEVKLDPQVEGKYRIEFVGTKKGFDETYKILEIDGSDGRPPRSVECWSKEIGKTLETVDGLEGSYTLKPDDLYVRAKGYRVDAGCCYHGTSYDRSPLSADAAWTQPYREGDSL
;
A
#
# COMPACT_ATOMS: atom_id res chain seq x y z
N MET A 1 -48.92 -39.10 -8.65
CA MET A 1 -50.00 -39.92 -8.05
C MET A 1 -49.92 -39.78 -6.55
N LYS A 2 -50.91 -39.08 -5.97
CA LYS A 2 -51.73 -39.37 -4.77
C LYS A 2 -50.99 -39.71 -3.48
N ARG A 3 -50.95 -38.81 -2.45
CA ARG A 3 -51.94 -38.55 -1.38
C ARG A 3 -52.21 -39.77 -0.49
N ARG A 4 -52.02 -39.64 0.87
CA ARG A 4 -53.05 -39.47 1.92
C ARG A 4 -52.49 -39.87 3.26
N ASP A 5 -52.55 -38.99 4.24
CA ASP A 5 -53.47 -38.81 5.40
C ASP A 5 -53.62 -40.07 6.29
N PHE A 6 -53.37 -39.87 7.59
CA PHE A 6 -54.26 -40.36 8.63
C PHE A 6 -54.25 -39.49 9.91
N LEU A 7 -55.42 -39.23 10.37
CA LEU A 7 -55.82 -38.35 11.48
C LEU A 7 -56.23 -39.18 12.72
N LYS A 8 -56.19 -38.52 13.89
CA LYS A 8 -56.99 -38.67 15.12
C LYS A 8 -56.53 -39.68 16.16
N THR A 9 -56.52 -39.35 17.46
CA THR A 9 -57.66 -39.02 18.33
C THR A 9 -57.21 -38.27 19.58
N ALA A 10 -58.15 -37.47 20.09
CA ALA A 10 -58.09 -36.62 21.26
C ALA A 10 -58.43 -37.39 22.55
N THR A 11 -57.92 -36.91 23.71
CA THR A 11 -58.65 -36.96 24.99
C THR A 11 -58.26 -35.70 25.81
N GLY A 12 -59.27 -35.00 26.28
CA GLY A 12 -59.12 -33.74 26.99
C GLY A 12 -58.93 -33.93 28.50
N ALA A 13 -58.37 -32.89 29.12
CA ALA A 13 -58.54 -32.57 30.52
C ALA A 13 -58.48 -31.05 30.69
N LEU A 14 -59.56 -30.48 31.23
CA LEU A 14 -59.63 -29.11 31.71
C LEU A 14 -58.70 -28.88 32.87
N ALA A 15 -57.95 -27.81 32.89
CA ALA A 15 -57.42 -27.19 34.09
C ALA A 15 -57.39 -25.65 33.92
N LEU A 16 -57.92 -25.02 34.94
CA LEU A 16 -58.19 -23.57 35.05
C LEU A 16 -56.94 -22.69 34.85
N GLY A 17 -57.25 -21.51 34.35
CA GLY A 17 -56.25 -20.49 34.07
C GLY A 17 -55.69 -19.79 35.31
N ILE A 18 -54.44 -19.42 35.17
CA ILE A 18 -53.80 -18.31 35.86
C ILE A 18 -53.17 -17.46 34.77
N VAL A 19 -53.75 -16.25 34.54
CA VAL A 19 -53.13 -15.24 33.65
C VAL A 19 -52.04 -14.53 34.44
N GLY A 20 -50.79 -14.95 34.25
CA GLY A 20 -49.65 -14.18 34.66
C GLY A 20 -49.09 -13.39 33.46
N PRO A 21 -48.51 -12.20 33.67
CA PRO A 21 -47.98 -11.42 32.57
C PRO A 21 -46.82 -12.17 31.88
N ARG A 22 -46.95 -12.36 30.56
CA ARG A 22 -45.85 -12.85 29.74
C ARG A 22 -44.75 -11.78 29.72
N ILE A 23 -43.69 -11.96 30.49
CA ILE A 23 -42.45 -11.26 30.30
C ILE A 23 -41.82 -11.82 29.01
N ASN A 24 -41.92 -11.07 27.92
CA ASN A 24 -41.08 -11.31 26.76
C ASN A 24 -39.65 -11.02 27.20
N LEU A 25 -38.88 -12.04 27.55
CA LEU A 25 -37.45 -11.98 27.56
C LEU A 25 -37.03 -11.81 26.10
N ILE A 26 -36.80 -10.55 25.70
CA ILE A 26 -35.98 -10.24 24.55
C ILE A 26 -34.58 -10.77 24.98
N ALA A 27 -34.16 -11.88 24.39
CA ALA A 27 -32.78 -12.31 24.47
C ALA A 27 -31.96 -11.12 23.90
N ALA A 28 -31.31 -10.39 24.78
CA ALA A 28 -30.29 -9.47 24.36
C ALA A 28 -29.25 -10.33 23.64
N ASP A 29 -29.07 -10.12 22.36
CA ASP A 29 -27.96 -10.72 21.62
C ASP A 29 -26.71 -10.42 22.43
N ALA A 30 -26.02 -11.47 22.88
CA ALA A 30 -24.72 -11.31 23.49
C ALA A 30 -23.85 -10.58 22.45
N PRO A 31 -23.11 -9.54 22.86
CA PRO A 31 -22.24 -8.86 21.91
C PRO A 31 -21.38 -9.93 21.24
N ALA A 32 -21.41 -9.95 19.91
CA ALA A 32 -20.57 -10.86 19.13
C ALA A 32 -19.13 -10.67 19.64
N VAL A 33 -18.51 -11.72 20.12
CA VAL A 33 -17.10 -11.69 20.52
C VAL A 33 -16.34 -11.30 19.26
N ALA A 34 -15.75 -10.10 19.26
CA ALA A 34 -14.95 -9.65 18.14
C ALA A 34 -13.92 -10.73 17.78
N ALA A 35 -13.80 -11.04 16.51
CA ALA A 35 -12.78 -11.99 16.07
C ALA A 35 -11.39 -11.49 16.54
N PRO A 36 -10.49 -12.38 16.95
CA PRO A 36 -9.17 -11.94 17.39
C PRO A 36 -8.47 -11.24 16.21
N GLN A 37 -8.05 -10.00 16.44
CA GLN A 37 -7.29 -9.24 15.44
C GLN A 37 -6.02 -9.99 15.08
N ARG A 38 -5.71 -10.03 13.79
CA ARG A 38 -4.47 -10.60 13.29
C ARG A 38 -3.79 -9.67 12.29
N TRP A 39 -2.50 -9.88 12.11
CA TRP A 39 -1.70 -9.16 11.12
C TRP A 39 -1.86 -9.78 9.73
N TYR A 40 -2.33 -9.01 8.77
CA TYR A 40 -2.43 -9.37 7.36
C TYR A 40 -1.27 -8.77 6.59
N LYS A 41 -0.62 -9.56 5.74
CA LYS A 41 0.47 -9.10 4.86
C LYS A 41 -0.09 -8.65 3.52
N GLY A 42 0.27 -7.45 3.07
CA GLY A 42 -0.16 -6.96 1.77
C GLY A 42 0.84 -6.09 1.03
N ASN A 43 0.64 -5.98 -0.26
CA ASN A 43 1.31 -5.04 -1.13
C ASN A 43 0.25 -4.28 -1.93
N ILE A 44 0.35 -2.96 -1.94
CA ILE A 44 -0.64 -2.06 -2.54
C ILE A 44 -0.06 -1.19 -3.65
N HIS A 45 1.11 -1.56 -4.18
CA HIS A 45 1.72 -0.89 -5.31
C HIS A 45 2.50 -1.91 -6.16
N CYS A 46 1.96 -2.22 -7.31
CA CYS A 46 2.55 -3.17 -8.24
C CYS A 46 2.00 -2.97 -9.65
N HIS A 47 2.81 -3.24 -10.66
CA HIS A 47 2.47 -3.07 -12.06
C HIS A 47 2.39 -4.40 -12.80
N SER A 48 1.56 -4.42 -13.81
CA SER A 48 1.39 -5.54 -14.72
C SER A 48 1.56 -5.10 -16.18
N HIS A 49 1.37 -6.02 -17.09
CA HIS A 49 1.36 -5.69 -18.53
C HIS A 49 0.19 -4.79 -18.96
N TRP A 50 -0.71 -4.42 -18.05
CA TRP A 50 -1.69 -3.36 -18.33
C TRP A 50 -1.01 -2.01 -18.54
N SER A 51 0.03 -1.68 -17.78
CA SER A 51 0.86 -0.49 -18.00
C SER A 51 2.24 -0.88 -18.52
N ASP A 52 3.25 -0.82 -17.70
CA ASP A 52 4.65 -1.07 -18.02
C ASP A 52 5.26 -2.24 -17.27
N GLY A 53 4.46 -2.94 -16.50
CA GLY A 53 4.88 -4.22 -15.93
C GLY A 53 5.12 -5.25 -17.05
N ARG A 54 6.03 -6.17 -16.82
CA ARG A 54 6.47 -7.17 -17.79
C ARG A 54 5.65 -8.45 -17.76
N ASP A 55 4.94 -8.69 -16.68
CA ASP A 55 4.18 -9.92 -16.52
C ASP A 55 2.68 -9.68 -16.65
N LEU A 56 1.97 -10.71 -17.10
CA LEU A 56 0.51 -10.66 -17.15
C LEU A 56 -0.07 -10.47 -15.74
N PRO A 57 -1.20 -9.78 -15.60
CA PRO A 57 -1.78 -9.47 -14.29
C PRO A 57 -2.03 -10.73 -13.45
N GLU A 58 -2.53 -11.81 -14.05
CA GLU A 58 -2.74 -13.10 -13.36
C GLU A 58 -1.44 -13.72 -12.85
N VAL A 59 -0.32 -13.52 -13.54
CA VAL A 59 0.99 -14.00 -13.12
C VAL A 59 1.48 -13.25 -11.91
N VAL A 60 1.29 -11.93 -11.90
CA VAL A 60 1.68 -11.07 -10.79
C VAL A 60 0.87 -11.42 -9.55
N VAL A 61 -0.46 -11.48 -9.66
CA VAL A 61 -1.36 -11.81 -8.54
C VAL A 61 -1.03 -13.19 -7.95
N ASP A 62 -0.87 -14.21 -8.80
CA ASP A 62 -0.52 -15.57 -8.38
C ASP A 62 0.82 -15.61 -7.62
N ALA A 63 1.81 -14.86 -8.09
CA ALA A 63 3.13 -14.81 -7.47
C ALA A 63 3.09 -14.22 -6.05
N TYR A 64 2.35 -13.13 -5.83
CA TYR A 64 2.17 -12.53 -4.52
C TYR A 64 1.34 -13.44 -3.59
N LYS A 65 0.23 -13.99 -4.08
CA LYS A 65 -0.59 -14.93 -3.31
C LYS A 65 0.22 -16.14 -2.84
N LYS A 66 1.01 -16.76 -3.72
CA LYS A 66 1.87 -17.92 -3.39
C LYS A 66 2.96 -17.60 -2.37
N ARG A 67 3.33 -16.34 -2.22
CA ARG A 67 4.31 -15.88 -1.20
C ARG A 67 3.67 -15.43 0.10
N GLY A 68 2.39 -15.76 0.30
CA GLY A 68 1.68 -15.52 1.55
C GLY A 68 1.27 -14.05 1.77
N TYR A 69 1.17 -13.25 0.69
CA TYR A 69 0.43 -12.01 0.76
C TYR A 69 -1.05 -12.33 0.86
N GLU A 70 -1.76 -11.58 1.69
CA GLU A 70 -3.16 -11.83 1.99
C GLU A 70 -4.08 -10.76 1.42
N PHE A 71 -3.57 -9.54 1.20
CA PHE A 71 -4.24 -8.53 0.39
C PHE A 71 -3.26 -7.95 -0.63
N PHE A 72 -3.79 -7.59 -1.79
CA PHE A 72 -2.97 -7.15 -2.91
C PHE A 72 -3.72 -6.16 -3.78
N SER A 73 -3.02 -5.20 -4.37
CA SER A 73 -3.55 -4.31 -5.40
C SER A 73 -2.58 -4.23 -6.57
N LEU A 74 -3.09 -4.44 -7.77
CA LEU A 74 -2.45 -3.99 -9.00
C LEU A 74 -2.80 -2.51 -9.19
N THR A 75 -1.78 -1.69 -9.35
CA THR A 75 -1.93 -0.24 -9.48
C THR A 75 -1.23 0.25 -10.74
N ASP A 76 -1.61 -0.32 -11.85
CA ASP A 76 -1.06 0.04 -13.15
C ASP A 76 -1.24 1.54 -13.44
N HIS A 77 -0.26 2.15 -14.11
CA HIS A 77 -0.24 3.58 -14.41
C HIS A 77 -1.46 4.04 -15.21
N ASN A 78 -2.23 4.95 -14.63
CA ASN A 78 -3.37 5.61 -15.28
C ASN A 78 -4.38 4.65 -15.91
N ILE A 79 -4.57 3.48 -15.32
CA ILE A 79 -5.51 2.47 -15.81
C ILE A 79 -6.19 1.71 -14.67
N LEU A 80 -7.51 1.65 -14.70
CA LEU A 80 -8.29 0.65 -13.97
C LEU A 80 -8.54 -0.53 -14.90
N HIS A 81 -8.39 -1.74 -14.39
CA HIS A 81 -8.52 -2.98 -15.18
C HIS A 81 -9.98 -3.31 -15.53
N GLN A 82 -10.73 -2.31 -16.00
CA GLN A 82 -12.15 -2.41 -16.34
C GLN A 82 -12.37 -2.09 -17.82
N PRO A 83 -13.23 -2.89 -18.52
CA PRO A 83 -13.44 -2.71 -19.96
C PRO A 83 -14.00 -1.36 -20.37
N GLU A 84 -14.72 -0.70 -19.46
CA GLU A 84 -15.48 0.53 -19.74
C GLU A 84 -14.65 1.81 -19.56
N LEU A 85 -13.54 1.74 -18.83
CA LEU A 85 -12.66 2.85 -18.61
C LEU A 85 -11.67 2.97 -19.75
N ARG A 86 -12.11 3.67 -20.80
CA ARG A 86 -11.29 3.98 -21.97
C ARG A 86 -10.20 4.98 -21.58
N PHE A 87 -9.01 4.58 -21.88
CA PHE A 87 -7.84 5.42 -21.89
C PHE A 87 -8.09 6.71 -22.68
N THR A 88 -8.10 7.84 -22.03
CA THR A 88 -7.81 9.12 -22.67
C THR A 88 -6.36 9.41 -22.33
N GLY A 89 -5.47 9.01 -23.22
CA GLY A 89 -4.04 8.99 -22.99
C GLY A 89 -3.49 10.28 -22.45
N PHE A 90 -2.55 10.16 -21.49
CA PHE A 90 -1.62 11.25 -21.17
C PHE A 90 -0.37 10.75 -20.45
N GLY A 91 0.77 11.23 -20.91
CA GLY A 91 1.87 11.69 -20.07
C GLY A 91 3.00 10.72 -19.77
N MET A 92 2.86 9.42 -19.95
CA MET A 92 3.98 8.50 -19.96
C MET A 92 4.14 7.90 -21.36
N ASN A 93 5.35 7.48 -21.73
CA ASN A 93 5.69 6.94 -23.05
C ASN A 93 4.97 5.61 -23.41
N TYR A 94 3.85 5.33 -22.74
CA TYR A 94 3.00 4.19 -23.03
C TYR A 94 1.98 4.62 -24.07
N THR A 95 2.26 4.29 -25.29
CA THR A 95 1.28 4.51 -26.34
C THR A 95 0.14 3.51 -26.15
N PRO A 96 -1.10 3.98 -25.95
CA PRO A 96 -2.30 3.14 -26.00
C PRO A 96 -2.46 2.39 -27.33
N SER A 97 -1.58 2.67 -28.30
CA SER A 97 -1.56 2.02 -29.62
C SER A 97 -1.39 0.50 -29.56
N ASP A 98 -0.86 -0.03 -28.47
CA ASP A 98 -0.68 -1.45 -28.29
C ASP A 98 -1.89 -2.15 -27.63
N LEU A 99 -2.82 -1.37 -27.04
CA LEU A 99 -4.08 -1.87 -26.50
C LEU A 99 -5.18 -1.75 -27.55
N LYS A 100 -5.83 -2.85 -27.85
CA LYS A 100 -6.91 -2.91 -28.86
C LYS A 100 -8.13 -3.65 -28.38
N PHE A 101 -9.29 -3.19 -28.88
CA PHE A 101 -10.49 -4.01 -29.02
C PHE A 101 -10.55 -4.51 -30.44
N PHE A 102 -10.80 -5.79 -30.62
CA PHE A 102 -11.14 -6.32 -31.94
C PHE A 102 -12.64 -6.22 -32.15
N ASP A 103 -13.06 -6.01 -33.40
CA ASP A 103 -14.46 -5.85 -33.76
C ASP A 103 -15.32 -7.01 -33.22
N GLY A 104 -16.37 -6.65 -32.49
CA GLY A 104 -17.28 -7.60 -31.87
C GLY A 104 -16.83 -8.25 -30.58
N GLU A 105 -15.69 -7.84 -30.04
CA GLU A 105 -15.18 -8.32 -28.75
C GLU A 105 -15.23 -7.24 -27.69
N THR A 106 -15.49 -7.64 -26.45
CA THR A 106 -15.45 -6.77 -25.26
C THR A 106 -14.12 -6.87 -24.50
N SER A 107 -13.25 -7.81 -24.88
CA SER A 107 -11.97 -8.05 -24.24
C SER A 107 -10.91 -7.08 -24.73
N PHE A 108 -10.04 -6.66 -23.81
CA PHE A 108 -8.81 -5.95 -24.13
C PHE A 108 -7.73 -6.90 -24.60
N TRP A 109 -6.98 -6.46 -25.57
CA TRP A 109 -5.83 -7.17 -26.11
C TRP A 109 -4.64 -6.25 -26.17
N LYS A 110 -3.50 -6.69 -25.65
CA LYS A 110 -2.25 -5.94 -25.71
C LYS A 110 -1.23 -6.65 -26.59
N ARG A 111 -0.49 -5.86 -27.36
CA ARG A 111 0.51 -6.39 -28.30
C ARG A 111 1.71 -6.93 -27.53
N ILE A 112 2.18 -8.11 -27.94
CA ILE A 112 3.43 -8.71 -27.50
C ILE A 112 4.59 -8.11 -28.29
N SER A 113 5.69 -7.78 -27.63
CA SER A 113 6.88 -7.31 -28.31
C SER A 113 7.65 -8.46 -28.98
N PRO A 114 8.17 -8.25 -30.19
CA PRO A 114 9.02 -9.25 -30.85
C PRO A 114 10.43 -9.36 -30.22
N SER A 115 10.81 -8.43 -29.37
CA SER A 115 12.14 -8.40 -28.77
C SER A 115 12.12 -7.85 -27.36
N TYR A 116 13.11 -8.27 -26.61
CA TYR A 116 13.39 -7.79 -25.26
C TYR A 116 13.77 -6.31 -25.27
N ALA A 117 12.80 -5.43 -25.16
CA ALA A 117 13.02 -4.02 -24.86
C ALA A 117 12.08 -3.63 -23.72
N TRP A 118 12.58 -2.99 -22.70
CA TRP A 118 11.74 -2.48 -21.62
C TRP A 118 10.71 -1.48 -22.17
N PRO A 119 9.44 -1.55 -21.85
CA PRO A 119 8.70 -2.35 -20.88
C PRO A 119 7.83 -3.46 -21.51
N ASN A 120 8.40 -4.37 -22.24
CA ASN A 120 7.62 -5.23 -23.14
C ASN A 120 7.51 -6.68 -22.65
N LEU A 121 6.28 -7.20 -22.62
CA LEU A 121 5.98 -8.62 -22.55
C LEU A 121 6.46 -9.28 -23.85
N VAL A 122 7.20 -10.35 -23.71
CA VAL A 122 7.68 -11.15 -24.84
C VAL A 122 6.97 -12.50 -24.91
N GLU A 123 7.05 -13.16 -26.07
CA GLU A 123 6.39 -14.44 -26.29
C GLU A 123 6.78 -15.53 -25.28
N GLU A 124 8.03 -15.50 -24.79
CA GLU A 124 8.51 -16.45 -23.78
C GLU A 124 7.77 -16.30 -22.44
N ASP A 125 7.51 -15.07 -22.00
CA ASP A 125 6.78 -14.79 -20.76
C ASP A 125 5.32 -15.23 -20.90
N VAL A 126 4.71 -15.03 -22.08
CA VAL A 126 3.36 -15.54 -22.37
C VAL A 126 3.31 -17.06 -22.35
N LYS A 127 4.29 -17.74 -22.96
CA LYS A 127 4.37 -19.21 -22.91
C LYS A 127 4.52 -19.72 -21.47
N ARG A 128 5.28 -19.02 -20.65
CA ARG A 128 5.40 -19.34 -19.22
C ARG A 128 4.06 -19.16 -18.50
N ALA A 129 3.31 -18.10 -18.78
CA ALA A 129 1.98 -17.89 -18.24
C ALA A 129 1.02 -19.01 -18.71
N GLN A 130 1.06 -19.41 -19.98
CA GLN A 130 0.28 -20.53 -20.51
C GLN A 130 0.61 -21.87 -19.84
N GLN A 131 1.87 -22.10 -19.46
CA GLN A 131 2.26 -23.29 -18.70
C GLN A 131 1.66 -23.29 -17.27
N ILE A 132 1.44 -22.13 -16.69
CA ILE A 132 0.87 -21.99 -15.32
C ILE A 132 -0.66 -22.06 -15.36
N PHE A 133 -1.30 -21.37 -16.29
CA PHE A 133 -2.75 -21.14 -16.30
C PHE A 133 -3.49 -21.89 -17.42
N GLY A 134 -2.77 -22.43 -18.38
CA GLY A 134 -3.32 -23.09 -19.58
C GLY A 134 -3.57 -22.11 -20.75
N GLU A 135 -3.54 -22.63 -21.97
CA GLU A 135 -3.75 -21.85 -23.19
C GLU A 135 -5.17 -21.27 -23.30
N ASP A 136 -6.16 -21.94 -22.72
CA ASP A 136 -7.54 -21.47 -22.69
C ASP A 136 -7.70 -20.21 -21.81
N SER A 137 -6.87 -20.03 -20.80
CA SER A 137 -6.87 -18.86 -19.92
C SER A 137 -6.03 -17.73 -20.50
N VAL A 138 -4.85 -18.05 -21.04
CA VAL A 138 -3.92 -17.09 -21.64
C VAL A 138 -4.03 -17.15 -23.16
N LYS A 139 -4.99 -16.39 -23.71
CA LYS A 139 -5.33 -16.40 -25.13
C LYS A 139 -4.43 -15.49 -25.95
N LEU A 140 -4.02 -15.99 -27.11
CA LEU A 140 -3.28 -15.24 -28.11
C LEU A 140 -4.13 -15.00 -29.36
N LYS A 141 -3.87 -13.90 -30.04
CA LYS A 141 -4.44 -13.54 -31.32
C LYS A 141 -3.36 -13.04 -32.27
N GLU A 142 -3.16 -13.76 -33.36
CA GLU A 142 -2.26 -13.34 -34.43
C GLU A 142 -3.00 -12.44 -35.44
N THR A 143 -2.36 -11.35 -35.82
CA THR A 143 -2.85 -10.40 -36.81
C THR A 143 -1.73 -9.98 -37.76
N LYS A 144 -2.07 -9.23 -38.81
CA LYS A 144 -1.05 -8.64 -39.70
C LYS A 144 -0.15 -7.61 -38.99
N GLU A 145 -0.59 -7.09 -37.88
CA GLU A 145 0.11 -6.05 -37.09
C GLU A 145 0.99 -6.65 -35.99
N GLY A 146 0.81 -7.93 -35.67
CA GLY A 146 1.56 -8.65 -34.65
C GLY A 146 0.69 -9.60 -33.83
N VAL A 147 1.28 -10.13 -32.78
CA VAL A 147 0.62 -11.03 -31.85
C VAL A 147 0.13 -10.23 -30.64
N TYR A 148 -1.09 -10.52 -30.22
CA TYR A 148 -1.73 -9.88 -29.07
C TYR A 148 -2.10 -10.94 -28.04
N VAL A 149 -1.97 -10.58 -26.76
CA VAL A 149 -2.45 -11.37 -25.64
C VAL A 149 -3.71 -10.73 -25.03
N ARG A 150 -4.66 -11.55 -24.64
CA ARG A 150 -5.86 -11.08 -23.94
C ARG A 150 -5.49 -10.66 -22.52
N MET A 151 -5.93 -9.49 -22.10
CA MET A 151 -5.72 -8.97 -20.77
C MET A 151 -6.89 -9.36 -19.86
N GLN A 152 -6.58 -9.87 -18.68
CA GLN A 152 -7.56 -10.17 -17.63
C GLN A 152 -8.02 -8.89 -16.95
N THR A 153 -9.34 -8.76 -16.75
CA THR A 153 -9.93 -7.63 -16.02
C THR A 153 -9.85 -7.84 -14.50
N GLU A 154 -10.12 -6.78 -13.71
CA GLU A 154 -10.20 -6.88 -12.25
C GLU A 154 -11.21 -7.94 -11.79
N ASP A 155 -12.42 -7.96 -12.37
CA ASP A 155 -13.46 -8.94 -12.02
C ASP A 155 -13.03 -10.38 -12.32
N GLU A 156 -12.29 -10.58 -13.41
CA GLU A 156 -11.75 -11.88 -13.77
C GLU A 156 -10.64 -12.32 -12.83
N LEU A 157 -9.75 -11.39 -12.44
CA LEU A 157 -8.69 -11.66 -11.46
C LEU A 157 -9.28 -11.96 -10.09
N SER A 158 -10.29 -11.18 -9.65
CA SER A 158 -11.00 -11.45 -8.40
C SER A 158 -11.65 -12.83 -8.41
N SER A 159 -12.31 -13.19 -9.51
CA SER A 159 -12.93 -14.52 -9.66
C SER A 159 -11.91 -15.67 -9.64
N LEU A 160 -10.68 -15.44 -10.11
CA LEU A 160 -9.63 -16.43 -10.17
C LEU A 160 -8.88 -16.60 -8.83
N PHE A 161 -8.68 -15.51 -8.11
CA PHE A 161 -7.72 -15.50 -7.01
C PHE A 161 -8.30 -15.20 -5.65
N GLU A 162 -9.41 -14.46 -5.53
CA GLU A 162 -9.97 -14.16 -4.22
C GLU A 162 -10.41 -15.41 -3.49
N GLU A 163 -10.05 -15.47 -2.22
CA GLU A 163 -10.47 -16.49 -1.29
C GLU A 163 -10.88 -15.84 0.02
N LYS A 164 -12.15 -15.94 0.37
CA LYS A 164 -12.69 -15.32 1.59
C LYS A 164 -11.83 -15.65 2.83
N GLY A 165 -11.34 -14.60 3.47
CA GLY A 165 -10.50 -14.69 4.68
C GLY A 165 -9.08 -15.21 4.46
N LYS A 166 -8.63 -15.37 3.20
CA LYS A 166 -7.27 -15.81 2.86
C LYS A 166 -6.55 -14.90 1.87
N PHE A 167 -7.26 -14.42 0.84
CA PHE A 167 -6.69 -13.53 -0.15
C PHE A 167 -7.72 -12.57 -0.71
N LEU A 168 -7.41 -11.28 -0.65
CA LEU A 168 -8.24 -10.17 -1.05
C LEU A 168 -7.55 -9.36 -2.15
N LEU A 169 -8.23 -9.13 -3.27
CA LEU A 169 -7.82 -8.14 -4.26
C LEU A 169 -8.50 -6.80 -3.97
N ILE A 170 -7.73 -5.73 -4.06
CA ILE A 170 -8.23 -4.37 -3.88
C ILE A 170 -8.08 -3.65 -5.21
N PRO A 171 -9.18 -3.27 -5.89
CA PRO A 171 -9.09 -2.54 -7.15
C PRO A 171 -8.42 -1.18 -6.95
N GLY A 172 -7.57 -0.79 -7.89
CA GLY A 172 -6.86 0.47 -7.78
C GLY A 172 -6.06 0.81 -9.02
N PHE A 173 -5.47 1.98 -9.02
CA PHE A 173 -4.54 2.42 -10.05
C PHE A 173 -3.54 3.42 -9.49
N GLU A 174 -2.40 3.52 -10.13
CA GLU A 174 -1.46 4.60 -9.87
C GLU A 174 -1.76 5.75 -10.82
N MET A 175 -2.27 6.86 -10.26
CA MET A 175 -2.36 8.09 -11.02
C MET A 175 -0.98 8.70 -11.14
N THR A 176 -0.49 8.76 -12.36
CA THR A 176 0.83 9.28 -12.72
C THR A 176 0.68 10.63 -13.37
N ALA A 177 0.98 11.67 -12.62
CA ALA A 177 0.95 13.06 -13.07
C ALA A 177 2.39 13.61 -13.12
N GLN A 178 3.07 13.42 -14.23
CA GLN A 178 4.47 13.84 -14.40
C GLN A 178 5.39 13.30 -13.28
N ASN A 179 5.76 14.13 -12.32
CA ASN A 179 6.67 13.80 -11.22
C ASN A 179 5.94 13.63 -9.87
N VAL A 180 4.64 13.38 -9.88
CA VAL A 180 3.84 13.05 -8.69
C VAL A 180 3.01 11.84 -9.00
N HIS A 181 3.24 10.76 -8.28
CA HIS A 181 2.48 9.54 -8.38
C HIS A 181 1.70 9.29 -7.10
N VAL A 182 0.49 8.82 -7.25
CA VAL A 182 -0.37 8.48 -6.13
C VAL A 182 -1.17 7.21 -6.42
N ASN A 183 -1.25 6.31 -5.46
CA ASN A 183 -2.17 5.20 -5.57
C ASN A 183 -3.55 5.58 -5.05
N LEU A 184 -4.56 5.22 -5.82
CA LEU A 184 -5.96 5.32 -5.46
C LEU A 184 -6.56 3.92 -5.44
N LEU A 185 -6.95 3.46 -4.26
CA LEU A 185 -7.43 2.11 -4.02
C LEU A 185 -8.91 2.08 -3.68
N ASN A 186 -9.58 1.00 -4.08
CA ASN A 186 -11.03 0.77 -3.94
C ASN A 186 -11.86 1.84 -4.63
N VAL A 187 -11.44 2.23 -5.82
CA VAL A 187 -12.06 3.27 -6.65
C VAL A 187 -12.65 2.68 -7.92
N ASP A 188 -13.63 3.35 -8.48
CA ASP A 188 -14.36 2.96 -9.68
C ASP A 188 -14.36 4.03 -10.79
N LYS A 189 -13.63 5.11 -10.56
CA LYS A 189 -13.48 6.22 -11.49
C LYS A 189 -12.03 6.62 -11.57
N MET A 190 -11.63 7.15 -12.71
CA MET A 190 -10.31 7.73 -12.90
C MET A 190 -10.43 9.22 -13.19
N PHE A 191 -9.39 9.94 -12.82
CA PHE A 191 -9.17 11.31 -13.23
C PHE A 191 -7.70 11.51 -13.58
N PHE A 192 -7.42 12.59 -14.26
CA PHE A 192 -6.07 12.96 -14.63
C PHE A 192 -5.83 14.45 -14.35
N ILE A 193 -4.60 14.79 -13.97
CA ILE A 193 -4.18 16.16 -13.68
C ILE A 193 -2.85 16.43 -14.37
N GLU A 194 -2.75 17.61 -14.96
CA GLU A 194 -1.52 18.16 -15.50
C GLU A 194 -1.24 19.52 -14.84
N ASP A 195 -0.05 19.70 -14.34
CA ASP A 195 0.46 20.99 -13.87
C ASP A 195 1.99 20.99 -13.96
N PRO A 196 2.63 22.05 -14.42
CA PRO A 196 4.09 22.10 -14.52
C PRO A 196 4.78 22.16 -13.15
N SER A 197 4.05 22.43 -12.08
CA SER A 197 4.59 22.57 -10.73
C SER A 197 4.32 21.32 -9.88
N ILE A 198 5.38 20.66 -9.43
CA ILE A 198 5.26 19.52 -8.51
C ILE A 198 4.49 19.89 -7.24
N LYS A 199 4.72 21.09 -6.70
CA LYS A 199 3.99 21.60 -5.54
C LYS A 199 2.48 21.63 -5.80
N ASN A 200 2.06 22.21 -6.92
CA ASN A 200 0.66 22.26 -7.29
C ASN A 200 0.10 20.86 -7.52
N LEU A 201 0.86 19.96 -8.16
CA LEU A 201 0.42 18.59 -8.42
C LEU A 201 0.12 17.84 -7.13
N VAL A 202 0.96 17.91 -6.09
CA VAL A 202 0.70 17.26 -4.81
C VAL A 202 -0.63 17.73 -4.20
N ALA A 203 -0.87 19.03 -4.24
CA ALA A 203 -2.13 19.59 -3.75
C ALA A 203 -3.32 19.20 -4.65
N ALA A 204 -3.17 19.35 -5.97
CA ALA A 204 -4.23 19.13 -6.93
C ALA A 204 -4.65 17.66 -7.03
N THR A 205 -3.71 16.71 -6.91
CA THR A 205 -4.03 15.28 -6.89
C THR A 205 -4.92 14.93 -5.70
N TYR A 206 -4.60 15.47 -4.53
CA TYR A 206 -5.41 15.26 -3.33
C TYR A 206 -6.78 15.94 -3.43
N ASP A 207 -6.81 17.22 -3.81
CA ASP A 207 -8.07 17.99 -3.93
C ASP A 207 -8.99 17.36 -4.98
N LYS A 208 -8.44 16.89 -6.11
CA LYS A 208 -9.22 16.22 -7.16
C LYS A 208 -9.72 14.83 -6.71
N THR A 209 -8.95 14.13 -5.89
CA THR A 209 -9.40 12.88 -5.26
C THR A 209 -10.66 13.14 -4.43
N LEU A 210 -10.63 14.15 -3.55
CA LEU A 210 -11.78 14.51 -2.73
C LEU A 210 -13.00 14.92 -3.57
N GLU A 211 -12.79 15.68 -4.65
CA GLU A 211 -13.86 16.05 -5.58
C GLU A 211 -14.45 14.83 -6.30
N THR A 212 -13.58 13.97 -6.83
CA THR A 212 -14.00 12.81 -7.64
C THR A 212 -14.80 11.79 -6.85
N TYR A 213 -14.42 11.58 -5.59
CA TYR A 213 -15.02 10.57 -4.71
C TYR A 213 -15.85 11.19 -3.57
N ALA A 214 -16.32 12.44 -3.74
CA ALA A 214 -17.12 13.13 -2.74
C ALA A 214 -18.41 12.37 -2.35
N ASP A 215 -19.02 11.69 -3.33
CA ASP A 215 -20.26 10.92 -3.17
C ASP A 215 -20.01 9.41 -3.10
N ALA A 216 -18.75 8.97 -2.86
CA ALA A 216 -18.45 7.55 -2.76
C ALA A 216 -19.09 6.97 -1.49
N ASP A 217 -19.82 5.88 -1.66
CA ASP A 217 -20.47 5.12 -0.57
C ASP A 217 -19.56 4.04 0.04
N LYS A 218 -18.35 3.91 -0.48
CA LYS A 218 -17.32 2.97 -0.04
C LYS A 218 -16.03 3.71 0.32
N PRO A 219 -15.25 3.19 1.30
CA PRO A 219 -13.97 3.80 1.65
C PRO A 219 -12.98 3.65 0.50
N TYR A 220 -12.18 4.67 0.29
CA TYR A 220 -11.02 4.65 -0.61
C TYR A 220 -9.75 5.05 0.13
N LEU A 221 -8.60 4.71 -0.43
CA LEU A 221 -7.32 5.06 0.14
C LEU A 221 -6.48 5.81 -0.91
N TYR A 222 -5.91 6.94 -0.47
CA TYR A 222 -4.95 7.73 -1.22
C TYR A 222 -3.56 7.55 -0.60
N THR A 223 -2.56 7.17 -1.38
CA THR A 223 -1.16 7.05 -0.95
C THR A 223 -0.25 7.87 -1.87
N LEU A 224 0.59 8.72 -1.27
CA LEU A 224 1.65 9.42 -2.00
C LEU A 224 2.81 8.44 -2.23
N ASN A 225 3.09 8.14 -3.49
CA ASN A 225 4.07 7.13 -3.87
C ASN A 225 5.48 7.72 -3.94
N HIS A 226 6.47 6.91 -3.60
CA HIS A 226 7.92 7.13 -3.74
C HIS A 226 8.34 8.62 -3.88
N PRO A 227 8.01 9.48 -2.91
CA PRO A 227 8.20 10.94 -3.00
C PRO A 227 9.67 11.34 -3.19
N MET A 228 10.58 10.41 -2.92
CA MET A 228 12.02 10.59 -3.00
C MET A 228 12.65 9.95 -4.22
N TRP A 229 11.86 9.49 -5.19
CA TRP A 229 12.45 8.96 -6.41
C TRP A 229 13.33 10.02 -7.07
N GLN A 230 14.46 9.57 -7.64
CA GLN A 230 15.54 10.45 -8.10
C GLN A 230 15.16 11.59 -9.05
N TYR A 231 14.01 11.49 -9.70
CA TYR A 231 13.48 12.50 -10.61
C TYR A 231 12.44 13.41 -9.96
N TYR A 232 12.00 13.08 -8.73
CA TYR A 232 10.98 13.81 -8.01
C TYR A 232 11.64 14.74 -7.00
N ASN A 233 10.96 15.80 -6.70
CA ASN A 233 11.42 16.79 -5.75
C ASN A 233 10.26 17.20 -4.84
N ILE A 234 9.56 16.20 -4.31
CA ILE A 234 8.45 16.45 -3.39
C ILE A 234 9.04 16.89 -2.05
N GLN A 235 8.71 18.11 -1.66
CA GLN A 235 9.21 18.71 -0.45
C GLN A 235 8.24 18.47 0.73
N PRO A 236 8.74 18.43 2.00
CA PRO A 236 7.88 18.30 3.16
C PRO A 236 6.76 19.34 3.20
N SER A 237 7.05 20.60 2.84
CA SER A 237 6.05 21.67 2.84
C SER A 237 4.86 21.37 1.91
N TYR A 238 5.07 20.67 0.79
CA TYR A 238 3.98 20.33 -0.15
C TYR A 238 2.98 19.35 0.48
N VAL A 239 3.48 18.40 1.27
CA VAL A 239 2.65 17.43 1.99
C VAL A 239 1.96 18.08 3.20
N LEU A 240 2.62 19.06 3.83
CA LEU A 240 2.06 19.82 4.95
C LEU A 240 0.89 20.72 4.55
N GLU A 241 0.83 21.19 3.31
CA GLU A 241 -0.30 21.99 2.80
C GLU A 241 -1.62 21.21 2.74
N ARG A 242 -1.57 19.87 2.77
CA ARG A 242 -2.75 18.99 2.72
C ARG A 242 -2.71 17.96 3.85
N PRO A 243 -3.09 18.35 5.08
CA PRO A 243 -3.06 17.44 6.24
C PRO A 243 -3.91 16.17 6.07
N GLY A 244 -4.86 16.19 5.13
CA GLY A 244 -5.67 15.03 4.77
C GLY A 244 -4.93 13.96 3.97
N ILE A 245 -3.74 14.24 3.42
CA ILE A 245 -2.85 13.19 2.89
C ILE A 245 -2.39 12.36 4.09
N ARG A 246 -2.91 11.14 4.22
CA ARG A 246 -2.72 10.28 5.40
C ARG A 246 -1.67 9.19 5.21
N PHE A 247 -1.33 8.85 3.97
CA PHE A 247 -0.41 7.77 3.66
C PHE A 247 0.66 8.20 2.68
N MET A 248 1.87 7.66 2.88
CA MET A 248 3.03 7.89 2.04
C MET A 248 3.92 6.64 2.01
N GLU A 249 4.51 6.34 0.89
CA GLU A 249 5.53 5.30 0.82
C GLU A 249 6.81 5.76 1.50
N VAL A 250 7.20 5.03 2.53
CA VAL A 250 8.47 5.19 3.23
C VAL A 250 9.47 4.17 2.74
N THR A 251 9.00 2.99 2.37
CA THR A 251 9.79 1.97 1.68
C THR A 251 9.11 1.60 0.37
N ASN A 252 9.87 1.67 -0.72
CA ASN A 252 9.48 1.22 -2.04
C ASN A 252 10.71 0.56 -2.67
N ASN A 253 10.57 -0.70 -3.07
CA ASN A 253 11.74 -1.50 -3.43
C ASN A 253 12.29 -1.21 -4.83
N ASN A 254 11.48 -0.65 -5.72
CA ASN A 254 11.90 -0.34 -7.09
C ASN A 254 12.51 1.06 -7.24
N THR A 255 12.42 1.90 -6.22
CA THR A 255 12.95 3.26 -6.31
C THR A 255 14.39 3.37 -5.85
N SER A 256 15.22 3.93 -6.72
CA SER A 256 16.56 4.36 -6.34
C SER A 256 16.44 5.70 -5.58
N TRP A 257 16.73 5.63 -4.30
CA TRP A 257 16.75 6.80 -3.46
C TRP A 257 17.93 7.69 -3.80
N GLN A 258 17.66 8.99 -3.86
CA GLN A 258 18.74 9.94 -3.90
C GLN A 258 19.11 10.43 -2.54
N TYR A 259 20.32 10.16 -2.16
CA TYR A 259 20.92 10.76 -1.00
C TYR A 259 21.64 12.06 -1.39
N LEU A 260 21.13 13.17 -0.89
CA LEU A 260 21.88 14.40 -0.77
C LEU A 260 22.23 14.56 0.71
N PRO A 261 23.51 14.77 1.08
CA PRO A 261 23.91 14.90 2.48
C PRO A 261 23.14 15.98 3.26
N GLU A 262 22.65 16.97 2.55
CA GLU A 262 21.89 18.11 3.07
C GLU A 262 20.37 17.91 2.99
N ALA A 263 19.89 16.95 2.20
CA ALA A 263 18.48 16.63 2.04
C ALA A 263 18.03 15.59 3.07
N TRP A 264 16.84 15.09 2.93
CA TRP A 264 16.18 14.15 3.81
C TRP A 264 15.99 12.79 3.10
N THR A 265 15.98 11.74 3.89
CA THR A 265 15.56 10.40 3.47
C THR A 265 14.04 10.30 3.51
N PRO A 266 13.41 9.25 2.94
CA PRO A 266 11.97 9.01 3.12
C PRO A 266 11.54 8.98 4.58
N GLU A 267 12.33 8.35 5.45
CA GLU A 267 12.06 8.35 6.89
C GLU A 267 12.12 9.77 7.48
N GLN A 268 13.08 10.60 7.07
CA GLN A 268 13.19 11.98 7.54
C GLN A 268 12.04 12.86 7.01
N LEU A 269 11.62 12.70 5.75
CA LEU A 269 10.42 13.38 5.23
C LEU A 269 9.20 13.01 6.07
N TRP A 270 9.03 11.73 6.35
CA TRP A 270 7.96 11.22 7.19
C TRP A 270 7.99 11.83 8.60
N ASP A 271 9.17 11.87 9.23
CA ASP A 271 9.35 12.49 10.56
C ASP A 271 9.14 14.01 10.55
N ILE A 272 9.59 14.73 9.50
CA ILE A 272 9.38 16.17 9.37
C ILE A 272 7.89 16.49 9.32
N VAL A 273 7.16 15.79 8.44
CA VAL A 273 5.71 15.99 8.32
C VAL A 273 5.01 15.67 9.64
N ASN A 274 5.37 14.57 10.30
CA ASN A 274 4.74 14.18 11.55
C ASN A 274 5.09 15.11 12.73
N ALA A 275 6.31 15.63 12.80
CA ALA A 275 6.67 16.61 13.82
C ALA A 275 5.82 17.89 13.71
N CYS A 276 5.69 18.43 12.49
CA CYS A 276 4.88 19.61 12.24
C CYS A 276 3.38 19.35 12.48
N ARG A 277 2.86 18.20 12.05
CA ARG A 277 1.46 17.82 12.27
C ARG A 277 1.14 17.58 13.73
N ALA A 278 2.00 16.85 14.45
CA ALA A 278 1.82 16.61 15.88
C ALA A 278 1.84 17.90 16.69
N LYS A 279 2.75 18.85 16.36
CA LYS A 279 2.79 20.17 16.99
C LYS A 279 1.49 20.96 16.80
N ASN A 280 0.85 20.82 15.65
CA ASN A 280 -0.36 21.56 15.27
C ASN A 280 -1.65 20.74 15.49
N ASP A 281 -1.59 19.63 16.21
CA ASP A 281 -2.70 18.70 16.46
C ASP A 281 -3.43 18.25 15.17
N GLN A 282 -2.68 18.09 14.10
CA GLN A 282 -3.17 17.60 12.82
C GLN A 282 -3.06 16.06 12.73
N PRO A 283 -3.83 15.41 11.83
CA PRO A 283 -3.72 13.97 11.62
C PRO A 283 -2.31 13.55 11.21
N LEU A 284 -1.78 12.50 11.84
CA LEU A 284 -0.46 11.97 11.50
C LEU A 284 -0.45 11.36 10.09
N LEU A 285 0.71 11.44 9.45
CA LEU A 285 1.02 10.76 8.20
C LEU A 285 1.50 9.35 8.52
N TYR A 286 0.90 8.34 7.91
CA TYR A 286 1.24 6.95 8.10
C TYR A 286 2.08 6.41 6.94
N ALA A 287 2.97 5.48 7.25
CA ALA A 287 3.84 4.85 6.28
C ALA A 287 3.15 3.69 5.58
N THR A 288 3.39 3.54 4.28
CA THR A 288 3.18 2.31 3.52
C THR A 288 4.52 1.77 3.03
N GLY A 289 4.62 0.45 2.97
CA GLY A 289 5.75 -0.26 2.38
C GLY A 289 5.26 -1.08 1.19
N THR A 290 5.94 -0.94 0.06
CA THR A 290 5.53 -1.53 -1.21
C THR A 290 6.73 -1.96 -2.05
N ASP A 291 6.49 -2.73 -3.09
CA ASP A 291 7.55 -3.13 -4.01
C ASP A 291 7.64 -2.24 -5.26
N ASP A 292 6.51 -1.67 -5.70
CA ASP A 292 6.43 -1.00 -7.01
C ASP A 292 7.02 -1.92 -8.12
N SER A 293 6.70 -3.20 -8.01
CA SER A 293 7.31 -4.23 -8.86
C SER A 293 6.74 -4.16 -10.27
N HIS A 294 7.64 -4.21 -11.25
CA HIS A 294 7.31 -4.25 -12.67
C HIS A 294 7.55 -5.64 -13.29
N GLY A 295 7.76 -6.66 -12.46
CA GLY A 295 7.91 -8.04 -12.89
C GLY A 295 8.19 -8.98 -11.74
N VAL A 296 7.74 -10.23 -11.87
CA VAL A 296 7.87 -11.26 -10.83
C VAL A 296 8.67 -12.49 -11.28
N PHE A 297 8.91 -12.61 -12.58
CA PHE A 297 9.70 -13.72 -13.13
C PHE A 297 11.20 -13.43 -13.18
N ARG A 298 11.62 -12.21 -12.92
CA ARG A 298 12.99 -11.77 -12.99
C ARG A 298 13.36 -10.97 -11.77
N ASP A 299 14.56 -11.18 -11.28
CA ASP A 299 15.09 -10.49 -10.10
C ASP A 299 15.37 -9.00 -10.35
N ASP A 300 15.28 -8.52 -11.60
CA ASP A 300 15.62 -7.15 -12.00
C ASP A 300 14.82 -6.07 -11.25
N TYR A 301 13.63 -6.41 -10.76
CA TYR A 301 12.72 -5.51 -10.07
C TYR A 301 12.48 -5.89 -8.62
N ALA A 302 13.24 -6.83 -8.11
CA ALA A 302 13.25 -7.27 -6.72
C ALA A 302 11.86 -7.29 -6.05
N PRO A 303 10.87 -8.04 -6.60
CA PRO A 303 9.56 -8.16 -6.00
C PRO A 303 9.66 -8.86 -4.63
N PHE A 304 8.69 -8.64 -3.74
CA PHE A 304 8.55 -9.29 -2.44
C PHE A 304 9.54 -8.85 -1.36
N HIS A 305 10.15 -7.67 -1.52
CA HIS A 305 11.15 -7.14 -0.58
C HIS A 305 10.62 -6.06 0.36
N SER A 306 9.45 -5.49 0.07
CA SER A 306 8.82 -4.51 0.95
C SER A 306 7.31 -4.73 1.00
N TRP A 307 6.72 -4.61 2.19
CA TRP A 307 5.28 -4.83 2.38
C TRP A 307 4.72 -4.08 3.58
N THR A 308 3.41 -3.92 3.57
CA THR A 308 2.64 -3.40 4.70
C THR A 308 1.96 -4.56 5.44
N ARG A 309 2.03 -4.53 6.78
CA ARG A 309 1.25 -5.38 7.67
C ARG A 309 0.12 -4.58 8.30
N VAL A 310 -1.08 -5.12 8.29
CA VAL A 310 -2.26 -4.46 8.85
C VAL A 310 -2.93 -5.37 9.87
N ARG A 311 -3.20 -4.84 11.07
CA ARG A 311 -3.90 -5.56 12.13
C ARG A 311 -5.38 -5.24 12.09
N ALA A 312 -6.16 -6.14 11.54
CA ALA A 312 -7.60 -5.98 11.34
C ALA A 312 -8.41 -7.15 11.88
N ASP A 313 -9.70 -6.93 12.08
CA ASP A 313 -10.65 -7.95 12.55
C ASP A 313 -11.04 -8.93 11.43
N ALA A 314 -10.99 -8.49 10.18
CA ALA A 314 -11.33 -9.28 9.01
C ALA A 314 -10.42 -8.93 7.82
N LEU A 315 -10.28 -9.87 6.90
CA LEU A 315 -9.65 -9.63 5.59
C LEU A 315 -10.74 -9.14 4.62
N GLU A 316 -11.09 -7.88 4.80
CA GLU A 316 -12.09 -7.15 4.01
C GLU A 316 -11.60 -5.70 3.82
N ILE A 317 -11.93 -5.07 2.70
CA ILE A 317 -11.41 -3.74 2.35
C ILE A 317 -11.68 -2.72 3.46
N ASP A 318 -12.92 -2.66 3.95
CA ASP A 318 -13.33 -1.71 4.98
C ASP A 318 -12.53 -1.91 6.28
N ALA A 319 -12.33 -3.16 6.70
CA ALA A 319 -11.58 -3.49 7.91
C ALA A 319 -10.08 -3.16 7.76
N ILE A 320 -9.49 -3.45 6.61
CA ILE A 320 -8.08 -3.13 6.29
C ILE A 320 -7.88 -1.60 6.29
N PHE A 321 -8.73 -0.86 5.58
CA PHE A 321 -8.59 0.60 5.49
C PHE A 321 -8.88 1.32 6.81
N ASP A 322 -9.88 0.85 7.57
CA ASP A 322 -10.16 1.37 8.91
C ASP A 322 -8.96 1.15 9.85
N ALA A 323 -8.38 -0.05 9.84
CA ALA A 323 -7.19 -0.36 10.62
C ALA A 323 -5.98 0.49 10.22
N MET A 324 -5.72 0.66 8.92
CA MET A 324 -4.67 1.54 8.41
C MET A 324 -4.88 3.00 8.86
N ASN A 325 -6.11 3.52 8.75
CA ASN A 325 -6.45 4.88 9.17
C ASN A 325 -6.31 5.12 10.68
N LYS A 326 -6.36 4.07 11.48
CA LYS A 326 -6.09 4.09 12.93
C LYS A 326 -4.62 3.89 13.29
N GLY A 327 -3.74 3.71 12.30
CA GLY A 327 -2.32 3.40 12.52
C GLY A 327 -2.07 1.97 13.00
N ALA A 328 -3.06 1.07 12.88
CA ALA A 328 -2.92 -0.34 13.19
C ALA A 328 -2.21 -1.10 12.04
N SER A 329 -1.07 -0.56 11.63
CA SER A 329 -0.24 -1.11 10.57
C SER A 329 1.24 -0.90 10.87
N TYR A 330 2.09 -1.63 10.18
CA TYR A 330 3.53 -1.40 10.15
C TYR A 330 4.11 -1.78 8.78
N ILE A 331 5.31 -1.31 8.48
CA ILE A 331 6.00 -1.62 7.22
C ILE A 331 7.23 -2.48 7.49
N SER A 332 7.58 -3.32 6.54
CA SER A 332 8.68 -4.28 6.65
C SER A 332 9.44 -4.44 5.34
N THR A 333 10.74 -4.68 5.48
CA THR A 333 11.62 -5.10 4.38
C THR A 333 12.29 -6.46 4.68
N GLY A 334 11.64 -7.28 5.52
CA GLY A 334 12.12 -8.62 5.88
C GLY A 334 11.88 -8.97 7.34
N LEU A 335 12.06 -8.02 8.25
CA LEU A 335 11.84 -8.22 9.68
C LEU A 335 10.36 -8.04 10.04
N GLU A 336 9.86 -8.86 10.93
CA GLU A 336 8.48 -8.79 11.40
C GLU A 336 8.43 -8.33 12.87
N PHE A 337 7.29 -7.79 13.28
CA PHE A 337 6.96 -7.61 14.68
C PHE A 337 6.04 -8.75 15.17
N ALA A 338 6.47 -9.47 16.18
CA ALA A 338 5.61 -10.41 16.91
C ALA A 338 4.55 -9.67 17.74
N HIS A 339 4.90 -8.46 18.21
CA HIS A 339 4.02 -7.67 19.06
C HIS A 339 4.27 -6.18 18.87
N ILE A 340 3.18 -5.43 18.78
CA ILE A 340 3.16 -3.96 18.87
C ILE A 340 1.98 -3.59 19.76
N ARG A 341 2.21 -2.81 20.78
CA ARG A 341 1.18 -2.24 21.66
C ARG A 341 1.51 -0.79 21.98
N PHE A 342 0.52 0.03 21.89
CA PHE A 342 0.57 1.39 22.40
C PHE A 342 -0.66 1.63 23.27
N ASP A 343 -0.44 2.02 24.52
CA ASP A 343 -1.50 2.17 25.53
C ASP A 343 -1.93 3.63 25.78
N GLY A 344 -1.57 4.51 24.85
CA GLY A 344 -1.79 5.95 24.96
C GLY A 344 -0.56 6.70 25.48
N LYS A 345 0.46 6.00 25.92
CA LYS A 345 1.67 6.60 26.49
C LYS A 345 2.94 5.80 26.25
N THR A 346 2.85 4.47 26.32
CA THR A 346 4.01 3.57 26.19
C THR A 346 3.88 2.73 24.93
N LEU A 347 4.90 2.81 24.08
CA LEU A 347 5.07 1.95 22.92
C LEU A 347 5.93 0.74 23.32
N GLU A 348 5.34 -0.44 23.22
CA GLU A 348 6.00 -1.73 23.45
C GLU A 348 6.09 -2.48 22.13
N VAL A 349 7.26 -3.00 21.81
CA VAL A 349 7.48 -3.78 20.58
C VAL A 349 8.31 -5.01 20.88
N LYS A 350 8.01 -6.07 20.11
CA LYS A 350 8.80 -7.29 20.06
C LYS A 350 9.03 -7.69 18.62
N LEU A 351 10.28 -7.90 18.24
CA LEU A 351 10.68 -8.38 16.92
C LEU A 351 10.47 -9.88 16.81
N ASP A 352 10.17 -10.35 15.60
CA ASP A 352 10.07 -11.75 15.21
C ASP A 352 11.10 -12.03 14.10
N PRO A 353 12.36 -12.27 14.46
CA PRO A 353 13.40 -12.48 13.48
C PRO A 353 13.29 -13.85 12.80
N GLN A 354 13.37 -13.87 11.48
CA GLN A 354 13.38 -15.09 10.68
C GLN A 354 14.80 -15.70 10.55
N VAL A 355 15.82 -14.95 10.94
CA VAL A 355 17.24 -15.32 10.81
C VAL A 355 17.96 -15.02 12.12
N GLU A 356 18.90 -15.87 12.51
CA GLU A 356 19.80 -15.55 13.63
C GLU A 356 20.63 -14.31 13.34
N GLY A 357 20.82 -13.45 14.34
CA GLY A 357 21.54 -12.20 14.19
C GLY A 357 21.50 -11.32 15.42
N LYS A 358 22.14 -10.16 15.31
CA LYS A 358 22.05 -9.10 16.31
C LYS A 358 21.04 -8.08 15.89
N TYR A 359 20.07 -7.82 16.75
CA TYR A 359 18.98 -6.91 16.48
C TYR A 359 19.01 -5.70 17.39
N ARG A 360 18.47 -4.61 16.88
CA ARG A 360 18.36 -3.33 17.58
C ARG A 360 16.99 -2.74 17.33
N ILE A 361 16.47 -2.08 18.36
CA ILE A 361 15.25 -1.29 18.30
C ILE A 361 15.62 0.16 18.60
N GLU A 362 15.26 1.07 17.74
CA GLU A 362 15.35 2.51 17.97
C GLU A 362 13.94 3.07 18.12
N PHE A 363 13.72 3.79 19.22
CA PHE A 363 12.54 4.61 19.39
C PHE A 363 12.85 6.00 18.86
N VAL A 364 12.13 6.42 17.84
CA VAL A 364 12.39 7.65 17.08
C VAL A 364 11.23 8.62 17.30
N GLY A 365 11.53 9.89 17.46
CA GLY A 365 10.52 10.92 17.64
C GLY A 365 11.09 12.33 17.56
N THR A 366 10.25 13.31 17.84
CA THR A 366 10.65 14.73 17.86
C THR A 366 10.14 15.38 19.15
N LYS A 367 10.97 16.22 19.72
CA LYS A 367 10.63 16.95 20.94
C LYS A 367 9.91 18.26 20.66
N LYS A 368 9.04 18.68 21.58
CA LYS A 368 8.44 20.02 21.56
C LYS A 368 9.53 21.09 21.55
N GLY A 369 9.29 22.19 20.84
CA GLY A 369 10.25 23.29 20.74
C GLY A 369 11.33 23.11 19.68
N PHE A 370 11.24 22.07 18.83
CA PHE A 370 12.12 21.93 17.68
C PHE A 370 11.98 23.12 16.71
N ASP A 371 13.04 23.42 15.99
CA ASP A 371 13.02 24.44 14.94
C ASP A 371 12.23 23.91 13.72
N GLU A 372 11.08 24.53 13.45
CA GLU A 372 10.19 24.21 12.32
C GLU A 372 10.47 25.00 11.06
N THR A 373 11.54 25.81 11.06
CA THR A 373 11.97 26.53 9.87
C THR A 373 12.88 25.66 9.00
N TYR A 374 12.92 25.97 7.72
CA TYR A 374 13.85 25.33 6.80
C TYR A 374 14.60 26.41 5.99
N LYS A 375 15.76 26.00 5.50
CA LYS A 375 16.55 26.77 4.55
C LYS A 375 16.39 26.15 3.18
N ILE A 376 16.41 26.98 2.13
CA ILE A 376 16.44 26.49 0.77
C ILE A 376 17.89 26.29 0.34
N LEU A 377 18.18 25.08 -0.15
CA LEU A 377 19.42 24.75 -0.84
C LEU A 377 19.15 24.69 -2.34
N GLU A 378 19.82 25.54 -3.10
CA GLU A 378 19.77 25.50 -4.55
C GLU A 378 20.81 24.53 -5.09
N ILE A 379 20.38 23.60 -5.94
CA ILE A 379 21.21 22.60 -6.60
C ILE A 379 21.22 22.92 -8.09
N ASP A 380 22.40 23.18 -8.64
CA ASP A 380 22.62 23.69 -10.00
C ASP A 380 22.48 22.64 -11.12
N GLY A 381 22.25 21.36 -10.77
CA GLY A 381 22.16 20.27 -11.73
C GLY A 381 23.53 19.68 -12.09
N SER A 382 24.62 20.04 -11.41
CA SER A 382 25.94 19.43 -11.60
C SER A 382 25.99 17.93 -11.25
N ASP A 383 24.97 17.44 -10.57
CA ASP A 383 24.73 16.03 -10.26
C ASP A 383 24.04 15.23 -11.40
N GLY A 384 23.88 15.88 -12.58
CA GLY A 384 23.28 15.24 -13.75
C GLY A 384 21.77 15.30 -13.82
N ARG A 385 21.13 16.07 -12.94
CA ARG A 385 19.68 16.28 -12.89
C ARG A 385 19.31 17.73 -13.17
N PRO A 386 18.02 18.02 -13.38
CA PRO A 386 17.56 19.39 -13.49
C PRO A 386 17.93 20.21 -12.24
N PRO A 387 18.27 21.50 -12.41
CA PRO A 387 18.40 22.43 -11.28
C PRO A 387 17.12 22.39 -10.42
N ARG A 388 17.30 22.43 -9.09
CA ARG A 388 16.18 22.31 -8.15
C ARG A 388 16.49 22.94 -6.80
N SER A 389 15.44 23.31 -6.10
CA SER A 389 15.51 23.81 -4.73
C SER A 389 15.11 22.67 -3.76
N VAL A 390 15.84 22.51 -2.65
CA VAL A 390 15.58 21.51 -1.62
C VAL A 390 15.43 22.18 -0.26
N GLU A 391 14.41 21.83 0.49
CA GLU A 391 14.20 22.28 1.87
C GLU A 391 15.13 21.57 2.82
N CYS A 392 15.94 22.30 3.55
CA CYS A 392 16.83 21.77 4.60
C CYS A 392 16.24 22.05 5.97
N TRP A 393 15.61 21.06 6.56
CA TRP A 393 14.96 21.13 7.86
C TRP A 393 15.92 20.86 9.02
N SER A 394 15.45 21.17 10.24
CA SER A 394 16.22 20.92 11.45
C SER A 394 16.58 19.44 11.62
N LYS A 395 17.82 19.18 11.95
CA LYS A 395 18.30 17.83 12.27
C LYS A 395 17.86 17.34 13.65
N GLU A 396 17.13 18.13 14.41
CA GLU A 396 16.50 17.72 15.67
C GLU A 396 15.21 16.93 15.48
N ILE A 397 14.66 16.94 14.27
CA ILE A 397 13.48 16.19 13.88
C ILE A 397 13.84 14.72 13.66
N GLY A 398 12.98 13.81 14.10
CA GLY A 398 13.16 12.38 13.89
C GLY A 398 14.41 11.81 14.56
N LYS A 399 14.70 12.25 15.79
CA LYS A 399 15.84 11.75 16.55
C LYS A 399 15.54 10.43 17.23
N THR A 400 16.56 9.61 17.36
CA THR A 400 16.54 8.46 18.25
C THR A 400 16.42 8.95 19.69
N LEU A 401 15.31 8.66 20.32
CA LEU A 401 14.99 8.99 21.70
C LEU A 401 15.58 7.97 22.67
N GLU A 402 15.58 6.69 22.23
CA GLU A 402 16.15 5.56 22.97
C GLU A 402 16.55 4.44 22.00
N THR A 403 17.57 3.68 22.38
CA THR A 403 18.06 2.51 21.65
C THR A 403 18.10 1.30 22.57
N VAL A 404 17.59 0.17 22.11
CA VAL A 404 17.62 -1.10 22.82
C VAL A 404 18.27 -2.16 21.92
N ASP A 405 19.34 -2.79 22.40
CA ASP A 405 19.93 -3.95 21.75
C ASP A 405 19.16 -5.21 22.18
N GLY A 406 18.61 -5.92 21.24
CA GLY A 406 17.80 -7.11 21.48
C GLY A 406 16.50 -7.16 20.67
N LEU A 407 15.59 -8.04 21.09
CA LEU A 407 14.35 -8.32 20.36
C LEU A 407 13.11 -7.67 20.99
N GLU A 408 13.21 -7.11 22.17
CA GLU A 408 12.08 -6.51 22.89
C GLU A 408 12.48 -5.14 23.43
N GLY A 409 11.61 -4.16 23.34
CA GLY A 409 11.84 -2.83 23.88
C GLY A 409 10.55 -2.08 24.14
N SER A 410 10.64 -1.08 24.98
CA SER A 410 9.53 -0.18 25.26
C SER A 410 10.03 1.25 25.46
N TYR A 411 9.20 2.21 25.08
CA TYR A 411 9.45 3.63 25.31
C TYR A 411 8.21 4.32 25.83
N THR A 412 8.33 5.01 26.94
CA THR A 412 7.25 5.82 27.51
C THR A 412 7.45 7.29 27.11
N LEU A 413 6.47 7.86 26.43
CA LEU A 413 6.46 9.27 26.03
C LEU A 413 6.73 10.17 27.24
N LYS A 414 7.69 11.06 27.08
CA LYS A 414 8.01 12.12 28.04
C LYS A 414 7.15 13.35 27.76
N PRO A 415 6.95 14.25 28.70
CA PRO A 415 6.08 15.43 28.51
C PRO A 415 6.47 16.36 27.36
N ASP A 416 7.74 16.28 26.93
CA ASP A 416 8.30 17.06 25.82
C ASP A 416 8.35 16.29 24.48
N ASP A 417 7.91 15.04 24.42
CA ASP A 417 7.82 14.29 23.16
C ASP A 417 6.52 14.63 22.42
N LEU A 418 6.61 14.81 21.10
CA LEU A 418 5.46 15.04 20.24
C LEU A 418 4.81 13.72 19.77
N TYR A 419 5.63 12.75 19.47
CA TYR A 419 5.26 11.40 19.04
C TYR A 419 6.42 10.44 19.25
N VAL A 420 6.14 9.15 19.13
CA VAL A 420 7.13 8.08 19.07
C VAL A 420 6.75 7.06 18.00
N ARG A 421 7.74 6.53 17.31
CA ARG A 421 7.68 5.32 16.49
C ARG A 421 8.85 4.41 16.79
N ALA A 422 8.74 3.12 16.51
CA ALA A 422 9.85 2.18 16.65
C ALA A 422 10.37 1.75 15.27
N LYS A 423 11.69 1.56 15.18
CA LYS A 423 12.39 0.92 14.06
C LYS A 423 13.19 -0.26 14.60
N GLY A 424 12.87 -1.46 14.15
CA GLY A 424 13.67 -2.66 14.41
C GLY A 424 14.52 -3.00 13.21
N TYR A 425 15.77 -3.42 13.41
CA TYR A 425 16.65 -3.85 12.32
C TYR A 425 17.76 -4.78 12.79
N ARG A 426 18.33 -5.54 11.84
CA ARG A 426 19.47 -6.41 12.09
C ARG A 426 20.77 -5.65 11.93
N VAL A 427 21.59 -5.59 12.99
CA VAL A 427 22.82 -4.76 13.05
C VAL A 427 23.97 -5.39 12.25
N ASP A 428 24.03 -6.71 12.20
CA ASP A 428 25.13 -7.47 11.56
C ASP A 428 24.87 -7.80 10.08
N ALA A 429 23.74 -7.38 9.52
CA ALA A 429 23.43 -7.56 8.11
C ALA A 429 24.12 -6.58 7.16
N GLY A 430 25.00 -5.72 7.65
CA GLY A 430 25.58 -4.64 6.85
C GLY A 430 24.49 -3.63 6.48
N CYS A 431 24.07 -2.81 7.43
CA CYS A 431 23.00 -1.84 7.27
C CYS A 431 23.25 -0.91 6.08
N CYS A 432 22.46 -1.01 5.04
CA CYS A 432 22.62 -0.30 3.78
C CYS A 432 21.52 0.73 3.52
N TYR A 433 21.10 1.45 4.55
CA TYR A 433 20.37 2.70 4.35
C TYR A 433 21.29 3.92 4.14
N HIS A 434 22.51 3.69 3.66
CA HIS A 434 23.41 4.73 3.23
C HIS A 434 23.64 4.60 1.72
N GLY A 435 22.55 4.85 0.96
CA GLY A 435 22.61 4.88 -0.48
C GLY A 435 23.48 6.02 -0.99
N THR A 436 24.73 5.73 -1.26
CA THR A 436 25.53 6.49 -2.19
C THR A 436 25.89 5.54 -3.31
N SER A 437 25.06 5.42 -4.27
CA SER A 437 25.31 4.93 -5.61
C SER A 437 24.08 4.19 -6.15
N TYR A 438 24.03 4.04 -7.44
CA TYR A 438 23.16 3.18 -8.24
C TYR A 438 23.24 1.68 -7.87
N ASP A 439 23.61 1.37 -6.64
CA ASP A 439 23.62 0.01 -6.19
C ASP A 439 22.17 -0.38 -5.88
N ARG A 440 21.56 -1.09 -6.84
CA ARG A 440 20.32 -1.85 -6.68
C ARG A 440 20.54 -3.05 -5.75
N SER A 441 21.41 -2.92 -4.77
CA SER A 441 21.43 -3.93 -3.74
C SER A 441 20.06 -3.92 -3.09
N PRO A 442 19.40 -5.06 -2.95
CA PRO A 442 18.11 -5.17 -2.30
C PRO A 442 18.20 -4.39 -1.00
N LEU A 443 17.14 -3.71 -0.63
CA LEU A 443 17.00 -3.10 0.69
C LEU A 443 17.46 -4.13 1.70
N SER A 444 18.75 -4.16 1.90
CA SER A 444 19.41 -5.27 2.54
C SER A 444 19.31 -5.01 3.99
N ALA A 445 18.25 -5.18 4.56
CA ALA A 445 18.29 -5.56 5.93
C ALA A 445 16.88 -5.80 6.38
N ASP A 446 16.69 -6.91 6.89
CA ASP A 446 15.63 -7.21 7.77
C ASP A 446 15.36 -6.01 8.68
N ALA A 447 14.42 -5.16 8.30
CA ALA A 447 14.01 -4.00 9.07
C ALA A 447 12.48 -3.88 9.07
N ALA A 448 11.94 -3.26 10.12
CA ALA A 448 10.54 -2.99 10.26
C ALA A 448 10.30 -1.69 11.04
N TRP A 449 9.24 -0.96 10.71
CA TRP A 449 8.90 0.32 11.31
C TRP A 449 7.43 0.34 11.73
N THR A 450 7.16 0.68 13.00
CA THR A 450 5.78 0.97 13.43
C THR A 450 5.32 2.30 12.89
N GLN A 451 4.01 2.56 12.93
CA GLN A 451 3.48 3.90 12.73
C GLN A 451 3.88 4.84 13.90
N PRO A 452 3.83 6.16 13.70
CA PRO A 452 4.01 7.12 14.79
C PRO A 452 2.74 7.20 15.67
N TYR A 453 2.92 7.34 16.97
CA TYR A 453 1.86 7.46 17.99
C TYR A 453 2.09 8.68 18.87
N ARG A 454 1.03 9.40 19.20
CA ARG A 454 0.99 10.53 20.14
C ARG A 454 0.38 10.10 21.45
N GLU A 455 0.62 10.90 22.50
CA GLU A 455 -0.07 10.71 23.77
C GLU A 455 -1.61 10.74 23.57
N GLY A 456 -2.29 9.69 24.05
CA GLY A 456 -3.72 9.51 23.92
C GLY A 456 -4.18 8.69 22.69
N ASP A 457 -3.31 8.42 21.70
CA ASP A 457 -3.62 7.44 20.67
C ASP A 457 -3.74 6.03 21.30
N SER A 458 -4.36 5.08 20.62
CA SER A 458 -4.46 3.69 21.07
C SER A 458 -4.31 2.74 19.91
N LEU A 459 -3.59 1.65 20.11
CA LEU A 459 -3.37 0.59 19.13
C LEU A 459 -3.87 -0.75 19.67
#